data_734ffab0706e25f1d965ffaf1f836bae
#
_entry.id   734ffab0706e25f1d965ffaf1f836bae
#
_cell.length_a   1.000
_cell.length_b   1.000
_cell.length_c   1.000
_cell.angle_alpha   90.00
_cell.angle_beta   90.00
_cell.angle_gamma   90.00
#
_symmetry.space_group_name_H-M   'P 1'
#
loop_
_entity.id
_entity.type
_entity.pdbx_description
1 polymer ?
#
loop_
_entity_poly.entity_id
_entity_poly.type
_entity_poly.pdbx_seq_one_letter_code
_entity_poly.pdbx_strand_id
1 'polypeptide(L)'
;VQQMGKRYLNGLNCTMDGFYSCMHDSKFSLECGRDMSKTFEEVKKLGVTGIDMESSCILTLGRLMGVKTCILTVVTVLENLKETLKGQDRVDAEDLLCRTALEGIYNYHIRDTYFKSTDSNRNGALPSASDNSWI
;
A
#
# COMPACT_ATOMS: atom_id res chain seq x y z
N VAL A 1 1.06 0.55 -13.63
CA VAL A 1 2.12 1.57 -13.44
C VAL A 1 3.24 1.37 -14.43
N GLN A 2 3.81 0.16 -14.57
CA GLN A 2 4.83 -0.13 -15.58
C GLN A 2 4.38 0.25 -17.00
N GLN A 3 3.16 -0.12 -17.37
CA GLN A 3 2.59 0.21 -18.69
C GLN A 3 2.45 1.71 -18.93
N MET A 4 2.35 2.51 -17.87
CA MET A 4 2.28 3.97 -17.95
C MET A 4 3.66 4.64 -17.99
N GLY A 5 4.76 3.88 -18.00
CA GLY A 5 6.13 4.41 -18.03
C GLY A 5 6.54 5.20 -16.78
N LYS A 6 5.81 5.04 -15.67
CA LYS A 6 6.09 5.74 -14.41
C LYS A 6 6.90 4.87 -13.46
N ARG A 7 7.76 5.53 -12.69
CA ARG A 7 8.52 4.84 -11.63
C ARG A 7 7.60 4.48 -10.48
N TYR A 8 7.73 3.27 -9.99
CA TYR A 8 7.03 2.80 -8.81
C TYR A 8 7.98 1.95 -7.97
N LEU A 9 7.70 1.85 -6.70
CA LEU A 9 8.39 0.97 -5.78
C LEU A 9 7.38 -0.03 -5.23
N ASN A 10 7.74 -1.29 -5.24
CA ASN A 10 7.02 -2.33 -4.50
C ASN A 10 7.85 -2.65 -3.27
N GLY A 11 7.27 -2.51 -2.10
CA GLY A 11 8.02 -2.65 -0.85
C GLY A 11 7.14 -2.89 0.35
N LEU A 12 7.79 -3.15 1.47
CA LEU A 12 7.14 -3.31 2.75
C LEU A 12 6.67 -1.96 3.27
N ASN A 13 5.42 -1.88 3.70
CA ASN A 13 4.84 -0.70 4.31
C ASN A 13 4.61 -0.91 5.81
N CYS A 14 4.88 0.10 6.60
CA CYS A 14 4.62 0.11 8.03
C CYS A 14 3.42 1.02 8.33
N THR A 15 2.40 0.49 8.97
CA THR A 15 1.26 1.29 9.42
C THR A 15 1.49 1.72 10.87
N MET A 16 1.40 3.01 11.14
CA MET A 16 1.55 3.60 12.46
C MET A 16 0.22 4.18 12.97
N ASP A 17 -0.04 4.06 14.25
CA ASP A 17 -1.33 4.44 14.85
C ASP A 17 -1.52 5.94 15.07
N GLY A 18 -0.46 6.73 14.98
CA GLY A 18 -0.56 8.16 15.25
C GLY A 18 0.53 8.99 14.60
N PHE A 19 0.11 10.07 13.93
CA PHE A 19 1.03 10.98 13.27
C PHE A 19 1.91 11.72 14.29
N TYR A 20 1.28 12.42 15.22
CA TYR A 20 2.01 13.25 16.20
C TYR A 20 2.73 12.46 17.29
N SER A 21 2.26 11.24 17.56
CA SER A 21 2.88 10.38 18.58
C SER A 21 3.93 9.44 18.01
N CYS A 22 3.90 9.18 16.71
CA CYS A 22 4.74 8.19 16.05
C CYS A 22 5.60 8.74 14.91
N MET A 23 5.33 9.97 14.45
CA MET A 23 6.04 10.58 13.32
C MET A 23 6.89 11.79 13.70
N HIS A 24 6.74 12.31 14.92
CA HIS A 24 7.46 13.47 15.41
C HIS A 24 7.95 13.25 16.83
N ASP A 25 9.11 13.81 17.16
CA ASP A 25 9.56 13.98 18.54
C ASP A 25 8.70 15.03 19.20
N SER A 26 7.61 14.60 19.80
CA SER A 26 6.78 15.44 20.65
C SER A 26 7.27 15.36 22.09
N LYS A 27 6.95 16.38 22.89
CA LYS A 27 7.22 16.33 24.35
C LYS A 27 6.64 15.07 24.97
N PHE A 28 5.46 14.66 24.53
CA PHE A 28 4.79 13.43 24.99
C PHE A 28 5.57 12.17 24.60
N SER A 29 6.05 12.06 23.35
CA SER A 29 6.82 10.88 22.92
C SER A 29 8.13 10.75 23.69
N LEU A 30 8.82 11.86 23.95
CA LEU A 30 10.04 11.88 24.74
C LEU A 30 9.79 11.50 26.22
N GLU A 31 8.74 12.01 26.83
CA GLU A 31 8.33 11.64 28.20
C GLU A 31 7.93 10.17 28.32
N CYS A 32 7.37 9.58 27.26
CA CYS A 32 7.08 8.14 27.17
C CYS A 32 8.31 7.28 26.79
N GLY A 33 9.50 7.87 26.68
CA GLY A 33 10.71 7.16 26.31
C GLY A 33 10.76 6.71 24.86
N ARG A 34 9.93 7.29 23.99
CA ARG A 34 9.92 7.01 22.54
C ARG A 34 10.84 7.99 21.83
N ASP A 35 11.87 7.46 21.22
CA ASP A 35 12.80 8.18 20.36
C ASP A 35 12.47 7.82 18.91
N MET A 36 11.90 8.79 18.17
CA MET A 36 11.45 8.56 16.81
C MET A 36 12.61 8.31 15.85
N SER A 37 13.76 8.90 16.09
CA SER A 37 14.93 8.65 15.25
C SER A 37 15.35 7.18 15.31
N LYS A 38 15.33 6.58 16.51
CA LYS A 38 15.58 5.14 16.68
C LYS A 38 14.50 4.29 16.05
N THR A 39 13.24 4.67 16.18
CA THR A 39 12.14 3.95 15.57
C THR A 39 12.27 3.93 14.05
N PHE A 40 12.61 5.04 13.41
CA PHE A 40 12.84 5.08 11.97
C PHE A 40 14.05 4.22 11.55
N GLU A 41 15.13 4.24 12.31
CA GLU A 41 16.30 3.40 12.06
C GLU A 41 15.94 1.89 12.13
N GLU A 42 15.14 1.50 13.11
CA GLU A 42 14.68 0.10 13.25
C GLU A 42 13.76 -0.31 12.10
N VAL A 43 12.78 0.52 11.76
CA VAL A 43 11.84 0.30 10.65
C VAL A 43 12.62 0.18 9.32
N LYS A 44 13.63 1.02 9.13
CA LYS A 44 14.50 0.98 7.95
C LYS A 44 15.33 -0.31 7.85
N LYS A 45 15.87 -0.78 8.99
CA LYS A 45 16.60 -2.08 9.05
C LYS A 45 15.71 -3.27 8.67
N LEU A 46 14.42 -3.18 8.89
CA LEU A 46 13.44 -4.18 8.46
C LEU A 46 13.11 -4.12 6.96
N GLY A 47 13.70 -3.19 6.21
CA GLY A 47 13.46 -3.02 4.78
C GLY A 47 12.14 -2.32 4.45
N VAL A 48 11.56 -1.61 5.41
CA VAL A 48 10.35 -0.81 5.18
C VAL A 48 10.67 0.35 4.25
N THR A 49 9.84 0.54 3.25
CA THR A 49 10.00 1.56 2.20
C THR A 49 8.94 2.64 2.22
N GLY A 50 7.88 2.44 2.99
CA GLY A 50 6.78 3.39 3.16
C GLY A 50 6.15 3.31 4.54
N ILE A 51 5.56 4.41 4.96
CA ILE A 51 4.83 4.52 6.22
C ILE A 51 3.49 5.17 5.93
N ASP A 52 2.43 4.60 6.48
CA ASP A 52 1.08 5.16 6.47
C ASP A 52 0.35 4.92 7.79
N MET A 53 -0.96 5.17 7.80
CA MET A 53 -1.78 5.02 9.01
C MET A 53 -2.99 4.10 8.79
N GLU A 54 -3.21 3.58 7.58
CA GLU A 54 -4.45 2.91 7.18
C GLU A 54 -4.28 1.51 6.61
N SER A 55 -3.14 1.21 6.00
CA SER A 55 -2.94 0.01 5.19
C SER A 55 -3.16 -1.30 5.95
N SER A 56 -2.68 -1.42 7.18
CA SER A 56 -2.81 -2.65 7.96
C SER A 56 -4.28 -2.97 8.27
N CYS A 57 -5.07 -1.95 8.56
CA CYS A 57 -6.51 -2.10 8.80
C CYS A 57 -7.23 -2.59 7.54
N ILE A 58 -7.00 -1.92 6.42
CA ILE A 58 -7.65 -2.27 5.14
C ILE A 58 -7.28 -3.67 4.68
N LEU A 59 -5.99 -4.03 4.73
CA LEU A 59 -5.52 -5.36 4.33
C LEU A 59 -6.05 -6.46 5.26
N THR A 60 -6.11 -6.20 6.56
CA THR A 60 -6.64 -7.15 7.54
C THR A 60 -8.13 -7.38 7.34
N LEU A 61 -8.91 -6.31 7.20
CA LEU A 61 -10.34 -6.41 6.96
C LEU A 61 -10.64 -7.10 5.62
N GLY A 62 -9.91 -6.74 4.57
CA GLY A 62 -10.05 -7.39 3.27
C GLY A 62 -9.81 -8.89 3.35
N ARG A 63 -8.76 -9.32 4.07
CA ARG A 63 -8.48 -10.73 4.30
C ARG A 63 -9.58 -11.44 5.08
N LEU A 64 -10.07 -10.83 6.17
CA LEU A 64 -11.14 -11.40 6.99
C LEU A 64 -12.47 -11.53 6.21
N MET A 65 -12.75 -10.58 5.33
CA MET A 65 -13.96 -10.56 4.51
C MET A 65 -13.83 -11.37 3.21
N GLY A 66 -12.67 -11.94 2.92
CA GLY A 66 -12.41 -12.62 1.64
C GLY A 66 -12.43 -11.69 0.42
N VAL A 67 -12.18 -10.39 0.64
CA VAL A 67 -12.12 -9.38 -0.41
C VAL A 67 -10.67 -9.16 -0.84
N LYS A 68 -10.43 -9.16 -2.14
CA LYS A 68 -9.11 -8.84 -2.69
C LYS A 68 -8.82 -7.35 -2.48
N THR A 69 -7.70 -7.08 -1.85
CA THR A 69 -7.28 -5.71 -1.50
C THR A 69 -5.88 -5.43 -2.06
N CYS A 70 -5.65 -4.19 -2.43
CA CYS A 70 -4.35 -3.69 -2.86
C CYS A 70 -4.17 -2.28 -2.31
N ILE A 71 -2.98 -1.95 -1.90
CA ILE A 71 -2.62 -0.61 -1.43
C ILE A 71 -1.74 0.07 -2.48
N LEU A 72 -2.12 1.28 -2.85
CA LEU A 72 -1.33 2.18 -3.66
C LEU A 72 -1.17 3.49 -2.90
N THR A 73 0.05 3.96 -2.79
CA THR A 73 0.37 5.20 -2.05
C THR A 73 1.21 6.14 -2.89
N VAL A 74 1.06 7.43 -2.62
CA VAL A 74 1.99 8.47 -3.07
C VAL A 74 2.86 8.86 -1.89
N VAL A 75 4.18 8.91 -2.11
CA VAL A 75 5.09 9.42 -1.10
C VAL A 75 4.95 10.94 -1.07
N THR A 76 4.30 11.46 -0.04
CA THR A 76 4.06 12.89 0.12
C THR A 76 5.11 13.59 0.98
N VAL A 77 5.80 12.82 1.83
CA VAL A 77 6.85 13.32 2.75
C VAL A 77 7.99 12.31 2.78
N LEU A 78 9.22 12.78 2.74
CA LEU A 78 10.39 11.92 2.95
C LEU A 78 10.69 11.75 4.44
N GLU A 79 11.53 10.76 4.78
CA GLU A 79 11.88 10.39 6.15
C GLU A 79 12.44 11.55 6.99
N ASN A 80 13.08 12.52 6.33
CA ASN A 80 13.64 13.70 6.98
C ASN A 80 12.58 14.72 7.40
N LEU A 81 11.31 14.51 7.04
CA LEU A 81 10.15 15.40 7.24
C LEU A 81 10.32 16.83 6.71
N LYS A 82 11.42 17.11 5.99
CA LYS A 82 11.72 18.43 5.42
C LYS A 82 11.30 18.54 3.97
N GLU A 83 11.43 17.43 3.26
CA GLU A 83 11.05 17.37 1.86
C GLU A 83 9.62 16.85 1.74
N THR A 84 8.75 17.70 1.26
CA THR A 84 7.33 17.38 1.09
C THR A 84 6.89 17.68 -0.33
N LEU A 85 6.09 16.78 -0.89
CA LEU A 85 5.44 17.00 -2.17
C LEU A 85 4.35 18.06 -2.01
N LYS A 86 4.44 19.16 -2.77
CA LYS A 86 3.56 20.34 -2.63
C LYS A 86 3.07 20.84 -3.98
N GLY A 87 2.07 21.72 -3.91
CA GLY A 87 1.59 22.44 -5.10
C GLY A 87 1.09 21.52 -6.19
N GLN A 88 1.42 21.86 -7.43
CA GLN A 88 0.95 21.15 -8.62
C GLN A 88 1.51 19.71 -8.68
N ASP A 89 2.76 19.50 -8.27
CA ASP A 89 3.37 18.16 -8.26
C ASP A 89 2.60 17.16 -7.39
N ARG A 90 2.04 17.65 -6.27
CA ARG A 90 1.18 16.84 -5.41
C ARG A 90 -0.13 16.47 -6.10
N VAL A 91 -0.79 17.46 -6.71
CA VAL A 91 -2.05 17.24 -7.45
C VAL A 91 -1.84 16.25 -8.59
N ASP A 92 -0.76 16.40 -9.34
CA ASP A 92 -0.44 15.51 -10.46
C ASP A 92 -0.13 14.06 -9.99
N ALA A 93 0.53 13.93 -8.86
CA ALA A 93 0.82 12.61 -8.27
C ALA A 93 -0.46 11.92 -7.74
N GLU A 94 -1.35 12.67 -7.10
CA GLU A 94 -2.64 12.17 -6.61
C GLU A 94 -3.55 11.78 -7.80
N ASP A 95 -3.62 12.58 -8.87
CA ASP A 95 -4.35 12.23 -10.10
C ASP A 95 -3.80 10.96 -10.76
N LEU A 96 -2.47 10.85 -10.86
CA LEU A 96 -1.82 9.66 -11.36
C LEU A 96 -2.15 8.42 -10.51
N LEU A 97 -2.17 8.55 -9.18
CA LEU A 97 -2.54 7.47 -8.26
C LEU A 97 -3.97 6.99 -8.54
N CYS A 98 -4.92 7.93 -8.61
CA CYS A 98 -6.32 7.62 -8.89
C CYS A 98 -6.50 6.92 -10.23
N ARG A 99 -5.87 7.42 -11.29
CA ARG A 99 -5.90 6.78 -12.63
C ARG A 99 -5.30 5.38 -12.59
N THR A 100 -4.17 5.21 -11.91
CA THR A 100 -3.51 3.90 -11.78
C THR A 100 -4.40 2.90 -11.05
N ALA A 101 -5.09 3.33 -9.99
CA ALA A 101 -6.03 2.48 -9.26
C ALA A 101 -7.21 2.05 -10.15
N LEU A 102 -7.81 2.98 -10.87
CA LEU A 102 -8.93 2.70 -11.77
C LEU A 102 -8.53 1.76 -12.91
N GLU A 103 -7.39 1.99 -13.54
CA GLU A 103 -6.87 1.09 -14.57
C GLU A 103 -6.54 -0.30 -14.01
N GLY A 104 -6.01 -0.36 -12.79
CA GLY A 104 -5.74 -1.61 -12.11
C GLY A 104 -7.00 -2.43 -11.89
N ILE A 105 -8.06 -1.80 -11.38
CA ILE A 105 -9.38 -2.43 -11.16
C ILE A 105 -9.99 -2.88 -12.49
N TYR A 106 -9.96 -2.02 -13.51
CA TYR A 106 -10.49 -2.32 -14.82
C TYR A 106 -9.79 -3.52 -15.47
N ASN A 107 -8.46 -3.49 -15.50
CA ASN A 107 -7.67 -4.59 -16.07
C ASN A 107 -7.85 -5.89 -15.29
N TYR A 108 -7.97 -5.81 -13.96
CA TYR A 108 -8.24 -6.97 -13.13
C TYR A 108 -9.62 -7.56 -13.45
N HIS A 109 -10.65 -6.73 -13.58
CA HIS A 109 -12.01 -7.17 -13.91
C HIS A 109 -12.08 -7.85 -15.28
N ILE A 110 -11.44 -7.28 -16.30
CA ILE A 110 -11.38 -7.87 -17.65
C ILE A 110 -10.69 -9.23 -17.60
N ARG A 111 -9.55 -9.33 -16.94
CA ARG A 111 -8.82 -10.60 -16.82
C ARG A 111 -9.64 -11.66 -16.08
N ASP A 112 -10.24 -11.31 -14.96
CA ASP A 112 -11.06 -12.22 -14.17
C ASP A 112 -12.26 -12.72 -14.98
N THR A 113 -12.92 -11.86 -15.74
CA THR A 113 -14.03 -12.21 -16.63
C THR A 113 -13.58 -13.12 -17.77
N TYR A 114 -12.43 -12.81 -18.38
CA TYR A 114 -11.87 -13.64 -19.46
C TYR A 114 -11.51 -15.04 -18.96
N PHE A 115 -10.83 -15.17 -17.84
CA PHE A 115 -10.47 -16.47 -17.28
C PHE A 115 -11.71 -17.28 -16.88
N LYS A 116 -12.70 -16.67 -16.27
CA LYS A 116 -13.97 -17.35 -15.94
C LYS A 116 -14.71 -17.84 -17.20
N SER A 117 -14.67 -17.08 -18.28
CA SER A 117 -15.31 -17.49 -19.56
C SER A 117 -14.57 -18.62 -20.25
N THR A 118 -13.24 -18.70 -20.12
CA THR A 118 -12.44 -19.79 -20.69
C THR A 118 -12.51 -21.07 -19.86
N ASP A 119 -12.66 -20.96 -18.52
CA ASP A 119 -12.82 -22.13 -17.65
C ASP A 119 -14.23 -22.73 -17.70
N SER A 120 -15.26 -21.95 -18.01
CA SER A 120 -16.60 -22.49 -18.24
C SER A 120 -16.67 -23.38 -19.50
N ASN A 121 -15.74 -23.23 -20.43
CA ASN A 121 -15.56 -24.12 -21.58
C ASN A 121 -14.69 -25.37 -21.28
N ARG A 122 -14.10 -25.46 -20.10
CA ARG A 122 -13.33 -26.61 -19.62
C ARG A 122 -13.95 -27.14 -18.34
N ASN A 123 -15.05 -27.87 -18.49
CA ASN A 123 -15.69 -28.69 -17.43
C ASN A 123 -15.30 -28.38 -15.97
N GLY A 124 -15.96 -27.41 -15.39
CA GLY A 124 -16.60 -27.46 -14.07
C GLY A 124 -15.85 -27.96 -12.85
N ALA A 125 -14.61 -27.57 -12.60
CA ALA A 125 -14.03 -27.69 -11.26
C ALA A 125 -13.42 -26.36 -10.85
N LEU A 126 -14.06 -25.70 -9.90
CA LEU A 126 -13.45 -24.56 -9.19
C LEU A 126 -12.19 -25.06 -8.45
N PRO A 127 -11.05 -24.40 -8.56
CA PRO A 127 -9.92 -24.69 -7.69
C PRO A 127 -10.34 -24.46 -6.24
N SER A 128 -10.12 -25.47 -5.39
CA SER A 128 -10.42 -25.37 -3.98
C SER A 128 -9.61 -24.23 -3.34
N ALA A 129 -10.17 -23.60 -2.31
CA ALA A 129 -9.57 -22.50 -1.56
C ALA A 129 -8.27 -22.86 -0.79
N SER A 130 -7.58 -23.94 -1.19
CA SER A 130 -6.36 -24.45 -0.58
C SER A 130 -5.08 -24.07 -1.32
N ASP A 131 -5.14 -23.31 -2.40
CA ASP A 131 -3.94 -22.86 -3.11
C ASP A 131 -3.35 -21.61 -2.45
N ASN A 132 -2.58 -21.86 -1.39
CA ASN A 132 -1.82 -20.86 -0.62
C ASN A 132 -0.50 -20.44 -1.31
N SER A 133 -0.46 -20.33 -2.63
CA SER A 133 0.77 -19.97 -3.38
C SER A 133 1.03 -18.46 -3.52
N TRP A 134 0.52 -17.65 -2.59
CA TRP A 134 0.79 -16.21 -2.56
C TRP A 134 1.33 -15.77 -1.18
N ILE A 135 2.45 -16.34 -0.78
CA ILE A 135 3.36 -15.76 0.21
C ILE A 135 4.74 -15.71 -0.42
#